data_720d078c3c5d7c77b64acd88492de9c4
#
_entry.id   720d078c3c5d7c77b64acd88492de9c4
#
_cell.length_a   1.000
_cell.length_b   1.000
_cell.length_c   1.000
_cell.angle_alpha   90.00
_cell.angle_beta   90.00
_cell.angle_gamma   90.00
#
_symmetry.space_group_name_H-M   'P 1'
#
loop_
_entity.id
_entity.type
_entity.pdbx_description
1 polymer ?
#
loop_
_entity_poly.entity_id
_entity_poly.type
_entity_poly.pdbx_seq_one_letter_code
_entity_poly.pdbx_strand_id
1 'polypeptide(L)'
;MIADLIQEAEKKMGVSIDHFHVELGKLRTGQASVALLDDLKVDYYGTPTALKQVATLGAPDSQTLTIQPWEASLLKEIEKAIQSSDLGLTPNNDGKAVRLTIPPLTNERRQQLVKLVKKYAEESKVAIRNVRKHINDKMKKSEKNHEISEDESHKGVDDIQKITDKFVAEVDKIAQAKEKDVMDV
;
A
#
# COMPACT_ATOMS: atom_id res chain seq x y z
N MET A 1 -1.99 21.87 24.53
CA MET A 1 -3.34 21.59 23.97
C MET A 1 -3.39 21.72 22.44
N ILE A 2 -3.19 22.91 21.83
CA ILE A 2 -3.23 23.05 20.34
C ILE A 2 -2.15 22.18 19.67
N ALA A 3 -0.93 22.20 20.17
CA ALA A 3 0.15 21.36 19.65
C ALA A 3 -0.21 19.86 19.69
N ASP A 4 -0.90 19.41 20.73
CA ASP A 4 -1.34 18.02 20.85
C ASP A 4 -2.42 17.67 19.83
N LEU A 5 -3.35 18.61 19.53
CA LEU A 5 -4.38 18.44 18.50
C LEU A 5 -3.76 18.43 17.10
N ILE A 6 -2.74 19.25 16.84
CA ILE A 6 -1.99 19.25 15.59
C ILE A 6 -1.27 17.91 15.42
N GLN A 7 -0.59 17.45 16.45
CA GLN A 7 0.11 16.16 16.41
C GLN A 7 -0.87 14.98 16.23
N GLU A 8 -2.04 15.05 16.89
CA GLU A 8 -3.10 14.06 16.67
C GLU A 8 -3.57 14.04 15.21
N ALA A 9 -3.74 15.22 14.61
CA ALA A 9 -4.12 15.34 13.20
C ALA A 9 -3.08 14.73 12.28
N GLU A 10 -1.81 15.10 12.43
CA GLU A 10 -0.71 14.57 11.62
C GLU A 10 -0.63 13.05 11.71
N LYS A 11 -0.72 12.50 12.91
CA LYS A 11 -0.70 11.05 13.14
C LYS A 11 -1.87 10.35 12.44
N LYS A 12 -3.09 10.87 12.58
CA LYS A 12 -4.29 10.26 11.97
C LYS A 12 -4.32 10.41 10.46
N MET A 13 -3.84 11.52 9.92
CA MET A 13 -3.70 11.72 8.48
C MET A 13 -2.60 10.81 7.91
N GLY A 14 -1.50 10.61 8.63
CA GLY A 14 -0.45 9.66 8.28
C GLY A 14 -0.99 8.23 8.17
N VAL A 15 -1.81 7.78 9.11
CA VAL A 15 -2.48 6.47 9.06
C VAL A 15 -3.35 6.33 7.79
N SER A 16 -4.00 7.42 7.34
CA SER A 16 -4.77 7.39 6.10
C SER A 16 -3.89 7.19 4.86
N ILE A 17 -2.69 7.77 4.85
CA ILE A 17 -1.68 7.54 3.80
C ILE A 17 -1.18 6.09 3.82
N ASP A 18 -0.85 5.58 5.01
CA ASP A 18 -0.39 4.19 5.16
C ASP A 18 -1.44 3.19 4.66
N HIS A 19 -2.71 3.42 5.02
CA HIS A 19 -3.83 2.61 4.50
C HIS A 19 -3.93 2.70 2.97
N PHE A 20 -3.78 3.90 2.41
CA PHE A 20 -3.78 4.08 0.96
C PHE A 20 -2.64 3.30 0.28
N HIS A 21 -1.43 3.32 0.84
CA HIS A 21 -0.32 2.50 0.34
C HIS A 21 -0.63 1.01 0.37
N VAL A 22 -1.25 0.53 1.45
CA VAL A 22 -1.66 -0.89 1.56
C VAL A 22 -2.68 -1.25 0.48
N GLU A 23 -3.70 -0.41 0.26
CA GLU A 23 -4.72 -0.66 -0.78
C GLU A 23 -4.10 -0.64 -2.19
N LEU A 24 -3.19 0.30 -2.47
CA LEU A 24 -2.47 0.32 -3.74
C LEU A 24 -1.56 -0.90 -3.94
N GLY A 25 -0.96 -1.40 -2.86
CA GLY A 25 -0.12 -2.60 -2.88
C GLY A 25 -0.88 -3.87 -3.26
N LYS A 26 -2.18 -3.93 -2.99
CA LYS A 26 -3.05 -5.06 -3.38
C LYS A 26 -3.38 -5.07 -4.88
N LEU A 27 -3.21 -3.95 -5.57
CA LEU A 27 -3.48 -3.85 -7.00
C LEU A 27 -2.39 -4.55 -7.81
N ARG A 28 -2.77 -5.54 -8.59
CA ARG A 28 -1.86 -6.24 -9.53
C ARG A 28 -1.69 -5.38 -10.77
N THR A 29 -0.54 -4.71 -10.88
CA THR A 29 -0.23 -3.76 -11.96
C THR A 29 0.38 -4.41 -13.19
N GLY A 30 0.48 -5.74 -13.25
CA GLY A 30 1.13 -6.46 -14.36
C GLY A 30 2.67 -6.39 -14.32
N GLN A 31 3.24 -5.75 -13.31
CA GLN A 31 4.69 -5.76 -13.06
C GLN A 31 5.05 -6.84 -12.04
N ALA A 32 6.18 -7.49 -12.29
CA ALA A 32 6.79 -8.41 -11.34
C ALA A 32 7.27 -7.63 -10.11
N SER A 33 6.70 -7.94 -8.96
CA SER A 33 7.12 -7.39 -7.67
C SER A 33 7.24 -8.52 -6.65
N VAL A 34 8.34 -8.53 -5.93
CA VAL A 34 8.57 -9.48 -4.83
C VAL A 34 7.48 -9.40 -3.77
N ALA A 35 6.86 -8.23 -3.60
CA ALA A 35 5.74 -8.04 -2.69
C ALA A 35 4.52 -8.94 -2.99
N LEU A 36 4.35 -9.41 -4.22
CA LEU A 36 3.30 -10.38 -4.58
C LEU A 36 3.47 -11.72 -3.87
N LEU A 37 4.66 -12.03 -3.39
CA LEU A 37 5.03 -13.28 -2.72
C LEU A 37 5.03 -13.16 -1.18
N ASP A 38 4.79 -11.96 -0.62
CA ASP A 38 4.91 -11.72 0.83
C ASP A 38 3.93 -12.56 1.66
N ASP A 39 2.73 -12.80 1.13
CA ASP A 39 1.70 -13.59 1.83
C ASP A 39 1.81 -15.10 1.57
N LEU A 40 2.74 -15.51 0.71
CA LEU A 40 2.92 -16.91 0.35
C LEU A 40 3.69 -17.67 1.44
N LYS A 41 3.09 -18.75 1.92
CA LYS A 41 3.72 -19.66 2.88
C LYS A 41 3.95 -21.01 2.24
N VAL A 42 5.11 -21.60 2.53
CA VAL A 42 5.49 -22.94 2.10
C VAL A 42 5.59 -23.87 3.31
N ASP A 43 5.32 -25.14 3.07
CA ASP A 43 5.56 -26.17 4.09
C ASP A 43 7.07 -26.41 4.21
N TYR A 44 7.63 -26.02 5.36
CA TYR A 44 9.01 -26.25 5.72
C TYR A 44 9.06 -27.22 6.90
N TYR A 45 9.32 -28.51 6.60
CA TYR A 45 9.33 -29.59 7.59
C TYR A 45 8.06 -29.64 8.47
N GLY A 46 6.89 -29.50 7.84
CA GLY A 46 5.59 -29.53 8.51
C GLY A 46 5.15 -28.19 9.13
N THR A 47 5.95 -27.13 8.99
CA THR A 47 5.63 -25.80 9.52
C THR A 47 5.42 -24.80 8.39
N PRO A 48 4.24 -24.12 8.31
CA PRO A 48 4.02 -23.05 7.35
C PRO A 48 4.98 -21.90 7.59
N THR A 49 5.89 -21.64 6.64
CA THR A 49 6.97 -20.66 6.76
C THR A 49 6.87 -19.66 5.62
N ALA A 50 7.09 -18.38 5.90
CA ALA A 50 7.10 -17.34 4.88
C ALA A 50 8.20 -17.61 3.84
N LEU A 51 7.86 -17.44 2.56
CA LEU A 51 8.74 -17.77 1.44
C LEU A 51 10.12 -17.08 1.53
N LYS A 52 10.14 -15.82 1.96
CA LYS A 52 11.36 -15.04 2.16
C LYS A 52 12.29 -15.54 3.25
N GLN A 53 11.83 -16.42 4.11
CA GLN A 53 12.64 -17.03 5.18
C GLN A 53 13.37 -18.32 4.73
N VAL A 54 13.04 -18.85 3.56
CA VAL A 54 13.57 -20.12 3.05
C VAL A 54 14.12 -20.01 1.64
N ALA A 55 13.95 -18.86 0.98
CA ALA A 55 14.36 -18.63 -0.39
C ALA A 55 14.81 -17.19 -0.62
N THR A 56 15.67 -17.02 -1.62
CA THR A 56 16.00 -15.69 -2.18
C THR A 56 14.98 -15.35 -3.25
N LEU A 57 14.33 -14.18 -3.12
CA LEU A 57 13.32 -13.70 -4.05
C LEU A 57 13.92 -12.58 -4.91
N GLY A 58 13.58 -12.58 -6.20
CA GLY A 58 14.04 -11.57 -7.13
C GLY A 58 13.03 -11.28 -8.24
N ALA A 59 13.15 -10.10 -8.85
CA ALA A 59 12.43 -9.70 -10.04
C ALA A 59 13.47 -9.23 -11.07
N PRO A 60 14.03 -10.16 -11.89
CA PRO A 60 15.09 -9.83 -12.85
C PRO A 60 14.61 -8.93 -13.99
N ASP A 61 13.32 -8.95 -14.29
CA ASP A 61 12.68 -8.08 -15.28
C ASP A 61 11.23 -7.74 -14.83
N SER A 62 10.56 -6.92 -15.64
CA SER A 62 9.21 -6.42 -15.29
C SER A 62 8.10 -7.48 -15.32
N GLN A 63 8.37 -8.67 -15.83
CA GLN A 63 7.37 -9.73 -16.01
C GLN A 63 7.77 -11.06 -15.37
N THR A 64 8.97 -11.16 -14.79
CA THR A 64 9.49 -12.40 -14.22
C THR A 64 9.81 -12.26 -12.75
N LEU A 65 9.29 -13.16 -11.95
CA LEU A 65 9.70 -13.38 -10.56
C LEU A 65 10.56 -14.64 -10.47
N THR A 66 11.61 -14.60 -9.67
CA THR A 66 12.46 -15.76 -9.37
C THR A 66 12.43 -16.07 -7.88
N ILE A 67 12.31 -17.34 -7.57
CA ILE A 67 12.33 -17.89 -6.22
C ILE A 67 13.42 -18.95 -6.18
N GLN A 68 14.52 -18.64 -5.54
CA GLN A 68 15.65 -19.56 -5.37
C GLN A 68 15.69 -20.04 -3.93
N PRO A 69 15.23 -21.28 -3.64
CA PRO A 69 15.30 -21.82 -2.30
C PRO A 69 16.74 -22.08 -1.89
N TRP A 70 17.03 -21.96 -0.61
CA TRP A 70 18.33 -22.31 -0.05
C TRP A 70 18.55 -23.82 -0.03
N GLU A 71 17.47 -24.59 0.01
CA GLU A 71 17.48 -26.06 -0.06
C GLU A 71 16.69 -26.54 -1.29
N ALA A 72 17.33 -27.32 -2.15
CA ALA A 72 16.70 -27.81 -3.38
C ALA A 72 15.45 -28.69 -3.13
N SER A 73 15.35 -29.32 -1.95
CA SER A 73 14.19 -30.11 -1.54
C SER A 73 12.89 -29.30 -1.46
N LEU A 74 12.99 -27.97 -1.27
CA LEU A 74 11.84 -27.06 -1.17
C LEU A 74 11.23 -26.69 -2.53
N LEU A 75 11.88 -26.97 -3.65
CA LEU A 75 11.38 -26.59 -4.98
C LEU A 75 9.95 -27.09 -5.22
N LYS A 76 9.67 -28.35 -4.90
CA LYS A 76 8.34 -28.97 -5.08
C LYS A 76 7.29 -28.34 -4.16
N GLU A 77 7.67 -28.04 -2.92
CA GLU A 77 6.75 -27.43 -1.95
C GLU A 77 6.43 -25.98 -2.33
N ILE A 78 7.41 -25.26 -2.89
CA ILE A 78 7.21 -23.92 -3.45
C ILE A 78 6.25 -23.97 -4.65
N GLU A 79 6.44 -24.92 -5.58
CA GLU A 79 5.53 -25.10 -6.71
C GLU A 79 4.09 -25.38 -6.25
N LYS A 80 3.91 -26.28 -5.29
CA LYS A 80 2.59 -26.59 -4.72
C LYS A 80 1.96 -25.34 -4.06
N ALA A 81 2.73 -24.60 -3.27
CA ALA A 81 2.25 -23.40 -2.60
C ALA A 81 1.77 -22.35 -3.60
N ILE A 82 2.49 -22.17 -4.71
CA ILE A 82 2.12 -21.23 -5.78
C ILE A 82 0.86 -21.71 -6.51
N GLN A 83 0.77 -22.98 -6.85
CA GLN A 83 -0.40 -23.56 -7.53
C GLN A 83 -1.66 -23.48 -6.67
N SER A 84 -1.52 -23.63 -5.34
CA SER A 84 -2.62 -23.54 -4.38
C SER A 84 -3.00 -22.10 -4.00
N SER A 85 -2.19 -21.12 -4.40
CA SER A 85 -2.40 -19.70 -4.07
C SER A 85 -3.35 -19.03 -5.05
N ASP A 86 -3.91 -17.88 -4.63
CA ASP A 86 -4.77 -17.04 -5.46
C ASP A 86 -3.98 -16.22 -6.50
N LEU A 87 -2.67 -16.46 -6.64
CA LEU A 87 -1.84 -15.71 -7.58
C LEU A 87 -2.21 -15.98 -9.04
N GLY A 88 -2.74 -17.18 -9.37
CA GLY A 88 -3.12 -17.54 -10.74
C GLY A 88 -1.92 -17.62 -11.69
N LEU A 89 -0.72 -17.83 -11.15
CA LEU A 89 0.53 -17.93 -11.92
C LEU A 89 0.97 -19.38 -12.02
N THR A 90 1.55 -19.74 -13.16
CA THR A 90 2.11 -21.08 -13.38
C THR A 90 3.59 -21.08 -13.04
N PRO A 91 4.04 -21.86 -12.04
CA PRO A 91 5.45 -21.98 -11.71
C PRO A 91 6.19 -22.80 -12.77
N ASN A 92 7.39 -22.37 -13.11
CA ASN A 92 8.33 -23.10 -13.95
C ASN A 92 9.61 -23.37 -13.14
N ASN A 93 9.90 -24.66 -12.95
CA ASN A 93 11.05 -25.11 -12.17
C ASN A 93 12.19 -25.53 -13.11
N ASP A 94 13.34 -24.90 -12.98
CA ASP A 94 14.56 -25.21 -13.76
C ASP A 94 15.55 -26.11 -13.01
N GLY A 95 15.16 -26.67 -11.85
CA GLY A 95 15.98 -27.50 -10.98
C GLY A 95 16.81 -26.73 -9.95
N LYS A 96 16.88 -25.39 -10.04
CA LYS A 96 17.60 -24.52 -9.11
C LYS A 96 16.71 -23.42 -8.53
N ALA A 97 15.79 -22.94 -9.34
CA ALA A 97 14.86 -21.87 -8.97
C ALA A 97 13.49 -22.11 -9.60
N VAL A 98 12.47 -21.53 -8.98
CA VAL A 98 11.13 -21.45 -9.55
C VAL A 98 10.96 -20.07 -10.18
N ARG A 99 10.56 -20.03 -11.45
CA ARG A 99 10.28 -18.79 -12.20
C ARG A 99 8.79 -18.65 -12.38
N LEU A 100 8.31 -17.41 -12.17
CA LEU A 100 6.91 -17.05 -12.40
C LEU A 100 6.87 -15.97 -13.48
N THR A 101 6.10 -16.22 -14.54
CA THR A 101 5.86 -15.22 -15.56
C THR A 101 4.54 -14.53 -15.31
N ILE A 102 4.57 -13.21 -15.19
CA ILE A 102 3.38 -12.39 -14.99
C ILE A 102 2.88 -11.97 -16.39
N PRO A 103 1.64 -12.33 -16.75
CA PRO A 103 1.09 -11.93 -18.05
C PRO A 103 0.91 -10.42 -18.11
N PRO A 104 1.15 -9.78 -19.28
CA PRO A 104 0.93 -8.35 -19.45
C PRO A 104 -0.55 -8.01 -19.29
N LEU A 105 -0.84 -6.82 -18.76
CA LEU A 105 -2.21 -6.33 -18.66
C LEU A 105 -2.76 -5.93 -20.03
N THR A 106 -4.04 -6.21 -20.27
CA THR A 106 -4.79 -5.63 -21.40
C THR A 106 -5.03 -4.14 -21.16
N ASN A 107 -5.26 -3.37 -22.22
CA ASN A 107 -5.59 -1.94 -22.11
C ASN A 107 -6.85 -1.70 -21.27
N GLU A 108 -7.87 -2.54 -21.42
CA GLU A 108 -9.10 -2.48 -20.63
C GLU A 108 -8.80 -2.67 -19.14
N ARG A 109 -7.93 -3.63 -18.81
CA ARG A 109 -7.54 -3.89 -17.41
C ARG A 109 -6.74 -2.74 -16.81
N ARG A 110 -5.83 -2.14 -17.58
CA ARG A 110 -5.09 -0.93 -17.17
C ARG A 110 -6.04 0.22 -16.84
N GLN A 111 -7.02 0.49 -17.70
CA GLN A 111 -8.02 1.53 -17.47
C GLN A 111 -8.85 1.27 -16.21
N GLN A 112 -9.23 0.01 -15.96
CA GLN A 112 -9.93 -0.37 -14.73
C GLN A 112 -9.06 -0.12 -13.48
N LEU A 113 -7.78 -0.46 -13.54
CA LEU A 113 -6.84 -0.23 -12.44
C LEU A 113 -6.64 1.26 -12.17
N VAL A 114 -6.52 2.09 -13.20
CA VAL A 114 -6.44 3.56 -13.05
C VAL A 114 -7.69 4.10 -12.36
N LYS A 115 -8.88 3.61 -12.71
CA LYS A 115 -10.14 3.99 -12.04
C LYS A 115 -10.13 3.59 -10.55
N LEU A 116 -9.60 2.41 -10.23
CA LEU A 116 -9.48 1.97 -8.83
C LEU A 116 -8.48 2.83 -8.05
N VAL A 117 -7.33 3.17 -8.64
CA VAL A 117 -6.36 4.07 -8.02
C VAL A 117 -7.00 5.42 -7.69
N LYS A 118 -7.74 6.01 -8.63
CA LYS A 118 -8.47 7.27 -8.41
C LYS A 118 -9.52 7.16 -7.31
N LYS A 119 -10.26 6.04 -7.28
CA LYS A 119 -11.24 5.78 -6.23
C LYS A 119 -10.58 5.74 -4.85
N TYR A 120 -9.52 4.96 -4.68
CA TYR A 120 -8.80 4.85 -3.41
C TYR A 120 -8.15 6.16 -2.99
N ALA A 121 -7.66 6.96 -3.96
CA ALA A 121 -7.14 8.30 -3.70
C ALA A 121 -8.24 9.21 -3.13
N GLU A 122 -9.44 9.22 -3.72
CA GLU A 122 -10.56 10.02 -3.19
C GLU A 122 -11.02 9.54 -1.81
N GLU A 123 -11.10 8.25 -1.58
CA GLU A 123 -11.41 7.69 -0.26
C GLU A 123 -10.40 8.15 0.80
N SER A 124 -9.11 8.13 0.48
CA SER A 124 -8.04 8.63 1.36
C SER A 124 -8.17 10.12 1.64
N LYS A 125 -8.43 10.94 0.61
CA LYS A 125 -8.66 12.38 0.77
C LYS A 125 -9.88 12.69 1.64
N VAL A 126 -10.96 11.91 1.49
CA VAL A 126 -12.15 12.02 2.35
C VAL A 126 -11.80 11.70 3.79
N ALA A 127 -11.02 10.65 4.05
CA ALA A 127 -10.56 10.31 5.39
C ALA A 127 -9.73 11.44 6.00
N ILE A 128 -8.80 12.04 5.24
CA ILE A 128 -7.98 13.19 5.67
C ILE A 128 -8.86 14.40 6.00
N ARG A 129 -9.85 14.71 5.16
CA ARG A 129 -10.80 15.81 5.42
C ARG A 129 -11.66 15.57 6.66
N ASN A 130 -12.04 14.32 6.92
CA ASN A 130 -12.78 13.95 8.13
C ASN A 130 -11.94 14.13 9.39
N VAL A 131 -10.64 13.80 9.35
CA VAL A 131 -9.71 14.09 10.46
C VAL A 131 -9.65 15.58 10.72
N ARG A 132 -9.48 16.41 9.66
CA ARG A 132 -9.49 17.88 9.78
C ARG A 132 -10.76 18.36 10.48
N LYS A 133 -11.93 17.91 10.01
CA LYS A 133 -13.22 18.31 10.58
C LYS A 133 -13.28 17.98 12.06
N HIS A 134 -12.91 16.75 12.43
CA HIS A 134 -12.94 16.29 13.81
C HIS A 134 -12.01 17.11 14.72
N ILE A 135 -10.81 17.46 14.26
CA ILE A 135 -9.88 18.29 15.03
C ILE A 135 -10.37 19.72 15.15
N ASN A 136 -10.92 20.29 14.08
CA ASN A 136 -11.51 21.63 14.12
C ASN A 136 -12.71 21.70 15.09
N ASP A 137 -13.53 20.66 15.16
CA ASP A 137 -14.63 20.57 16.12
C ASP A 137 -14.12 20.51 17.57
N LYS A 138 -13.02 19.78 17.80
CA LYS A 138 -12.35 19.78 19.12
C LYS A 138 -11.82 21.17 19.51
N MET A 139 -11.15 21.88 18.56
CA MET A 139 -10.65 23.25 18.80
C MET A 139 -11.78 24.20 19.18
N LYS A 140 -12.88 24.19 18.42
CA LYS A 140 -14.06 25.03 18.72
C LYS A 140 -14.70 24.70 20.06
N LYS A 141 -14.65 23.44 20.48
CA LYS A 141 -15.13 23.03 21.81
C LYS A 141 -14.25 23.58 22.92
N SER A 142 -12.91 23.49 22.75
CA SER A 142 -11.97 24.04 23.72
C SER A 142 -12.06 25.57 23.83
N GLU A 143 -12.30 26.27 22.72
CA GLU A 143 -12.57 27.71 22.69
C GLU A 143 -13.85 28.05 23.48
N LYS A 144 -14.95 27.34 23.26
CA LYS A 144 -16.20 27.52 24.01
C LYS A 144 -16.06 27.26 25.50
N ASN A 145 -15.17 26.35 25.87
CA ASN A 145 -14.86 26.04 27.27
C ASN A 145 -13.86 27.03 27.89
N HIS A 146 -13.42 28.04 27.13
CA HIS A 146 -12.40 29.01 27.56
C HIS A 146 -11.04 28.39 27.90
N GLU A 147 -10.71 27.24 27.30
CA GLU A 147 -9.42 26.52 27.46
C GLU A 147 -8.36 27.12 26.54
N ILE A 148 -8.77 27.70 25.41
CA ILE A 148 -7.95 28.44 24.46
C ILE A 148 -8.66 29.74 24.04
N SER A 149 -7.88 30.73 23.63
CA SER A 149 -8.42 31.98 23.12
C SER A 149 -8.94 31.83 21.67
N GLU A 150 -9.77 32.78 21.24
CA GLU A 150 -10.27 32.83 19.85
C GLU A 150 -9.12 32.94 18.84
N ASP A 151 -8.11 33.77 19.09
CA ASP A 151 -6.93 33.93 18.22
C ASP A 151 -6.13 32.62 18.11
N GLU A 152 -5.97 31.90 19.23
CA GLU A 152 -5.31 30.59 19.23
C GLU A 152 -6.10 29.54 18.46
N SER A 153 -7.44 29.56 18.57
CA SER A 153 -8.34 28.67 17.82
C SER A 153 -8.20 28.92 16.33
N HIS A 154 -8.27 30.19 15.88
CA HIS A 154 -8.11 30.57 14.48
C HIS A 154 -6.76 30.13 13.91
N LYS A 155 -5.66 30.42 14.62
CA LYS A 155 -4.33 29.99 14.22
C LYS A 155 -4.21 28.46 14.11
N GLY A 156 -4.78 27.73 15.08
CA GLY A 156 -4.81 26.29 15.05
C GLY A 156 -5.57 25.72 13.84
N VAL A 157 -6.72 26.30 13.49
CA VAL A 157 -7.49 25.93 12.30
C VAL A 157 -6.69 26.16 11.01
N ASP A 158 -5.98 27.28 10.89
CA ASP A 158 -5.13 27.58 9.74
C ASP A 158 -3.96 26.58 9.61
N ASP A 159 -3.34 26.23 10.74
CA ASP A 159 -2.24 25.25 10.74
C ASP A 159 -2.74 23.84 10.36
N ILE A 160 -3.90 23.42 10.84
CA ILE A 160 -4.54 22.16 10.43
C ILE A 160 -4.90 22.19 8.94
N GLN A 161 -5.32 23.33 8.39
CA GLN A 161 -5.59 23.46 6.96
C GLN A 161 -4.31 23.24 6.13
N LYS A 162 -3.19 23.84 6.51
CA LYS A 162 -1.90 23.65 5.84
C LYS A 162 -1.45 22.19 5.87
N ILE A 163 -1.61 21.52 7.01
CA ILE A 163 -1.28 20.11 7.16
C ILE A 163 -2.19 19.26 6.26
N THR A 164 -3.49 19.55 6.24
CA THR A 164 -4.45 18.86 5.37
C THR A 164 -4.05 18.99 3.90
N ASP A 165 -3.71 20.18 3.45
CA ASP A 165 -3.31 20.45 2.07
C ASP A 165 -2.03 19.69 1.69
N LYS A 166 -1.07 19.59 2.62
CA LYS A 166 0.14 18.78 2.46
C LYS A 166 -0.17 17.30 2.26
N PHE A 167 -1.01 16.71 3.11
CA PHE A 167 -1.38 15.30 3.02
C PHE A 167 -2.24 15.00 1.77
N VAL A 168 -3.13 15.90 1.38
CA VAL A 168 -3.91 15.77 0.13
C VAL A 168 -2.98 15.79 -1.09
N ALA A 169 -2.00 16.70 -1.12
CA ALA A 169 -1.01 16.76 -2.20
C ALA A 169 -0.14 15.48 -2.24
N GLU A 170 0.17 14.90 -1.09
CA GLU A 170 0.90 13.63 -1.00
C GLU A 170 0.08 12.47 -1.58
N VAL A 171 -1.22 12.38 -1.28
CA VAL A 171 -2.13 11.39 -1.91
C VAL A 171 -2.13 11.54 -3.42
N ASP A 172 -2.20 12.76 -3.94
CA ASP A 172 -2.18 13.01 -5.39
C ASP A 172 -0.87 12.55 -6.04
N LYS A 173 0.28 12.80 -5.40
CA LYS A 173 1.58 12.34 -5.89
C LYS A 173 1.67 10.81 -5.94
N ILE A 174 1.22 10.15 -4.87
CA ILE A 174 1.22 8.68 -4.78
C ILE A 174 0.31 8.09 -5.85
N ALA A 175 -0.90 8.66 -6.04
CA ALA A 175 -1.84 8.23 -7.06
C ALA A 175 -1.27 8.39 -8.47
N GLN A 176 -0.68 9.54 -8.81
CA GLN A 176 -0.06 9.80 -10.11
C GLN A 176 1.09 8.83 -10.41
N ALA A 177 1.95 8.57 -9.41
CA ALA A 177 3.03 7.60 -9.56
C ALA A 177 2.48 6.20 -9.87
N LYS A 178 1.44 5.77 -9.15
CA LYS A 178 0.81 4.46 -9.37
C LYS A 178 0.08 4.37 -10.72
N GLU A 179 -0.60 5.42 -11.14
CA GLU A 179 -1.24 5.49 -12.46
C GLU A 179 -0.19 5.35 -13.58
N LYS A 180 0.95 6.00 -13.43
CA LYS A 180 2.07 5.88 -14.35
C LYS A 180 2.59 4.44 -14.39
N ASP A 181 2.85 3.82 -13.24
CA ASP A 181 3.31 2.43 -13.15
C ASP A 181 2.35 1.45 -13.86
N VAL A 182 1.04 1.71 -13.78
CA VAL A 182 0.02 0.90 -14.47
C VAL A 182 0.03 1.09 -15.98
N MET A 183 0.34 2.29 -16.46
CA MET A 183 0.28 2.64 -17.89
C MET A 183 1.59 2.39 -18.63
N ASP A 184 2.74 2.45 -17.97
CA ASP A 184 4.07 2.36 -18.59
C ASP A 184 4.57 0.89 -18.79
N VAL A 185 3.74 -0.13 -18.56
CA VAL A 185 4.11 -1.56 -18.69
C VAL A 185 3.80 -2.12 -20.07
#